data_d62a6e4cdb81f385d610105614ad1a07
#
_entry.id   d62a6e4cdb81f385d610105614ad1a07
#
_cell.length_a   1.000
_cell.length_b   1.000
_cell.length_c   1.000
_cell.angle_alpha   90.00
_cell.angle_beta   90.00
_cell.angle_gamma   90.00
#
_symmetry.space_group_name_H-M   'P 1'
#
loop_
_entity.id
_entity.type
_entity.pdbx_description
1 polymer ?
#
loop_
_entity_poly.entity_id
_entity_poly.type
_entity_poly.pdbx_seq_one_letter_code
_entity_poly.pdbx_strand_id
1 'polypeptide(L)'
;SDLARRNLELLEALGQKGCKTCIILSSIPEQYPALLECASRYQMRLLGPNSLGLLAPWQGLNASFSPVPIHRGKLAFISQSAAVSNTILDWAQQREMGFSYFIALGDSLDIDVDDLLDFLARDSKTSAILLYLEHLSDARRFVSAARSASRNKPILVIKSGRSPAAQKLLHVNSGMDPAWDAAIQRAGLLRVQDTHELFSAVETLSHMRPLRGEKLMIISNGAAPAALALDELWLRNGKLAALSEETSSALRQALPETIDIANPLDLRDDASSEHYLKALNVLLDSHDYDALLVIHSPSAAAPGTESALALIDALKRHPRGKYVTVLTNWCGEFSSQEARRLFSDAGLPTYRTPEGTITAFMHMVEYRRNQKQLRETPVLSDSLTTNAAEAYNLLQRAMNEGATSLDTHEVSPVLHAYGSQDRKSTRL
;
A
#
# COMPACT_ATOMS: atom_id res chain seq x y z
N SER A 1 -4.45 41.62 3.87
CA SER A 1 -5.00 41.80 2.52
C SER A 1 -6.54 41.71 2.56
N ASP A 2 -7.24 42.35 1.64
CA ASP A 2 -8.71 42.35 1.55
C ASP A 2 -9.29 40.93 1.44
N LEU A 3 -8.61 40.03 0.76
CA LEU A 3 -9.02 38.61 0.63
C LEU A 3 -9.06 37.91 1.99
N ALA A 4 -8.10 38.19 2.82
CA ALA A 4 -7.97 37.63 4.15
C ALA A 4 -9.15 38.04 5.05
N ARG A 5 -9.43 39.29 5.08
CA ARG A 5 -10.55 39.85 5.83
C ARG A 5 -11.90 39.27 5.36
N ARG A 6 -12.04 39.11 4.05
CA ARG A 6 -13.27 38.62 3.43
C ARG A 6 -13.52 37.14 3.78
N ASN A 7 -12.49 36.28 3.88
CA ASN A 7 -12.66 34.88 4.27
C ASN A 7 -13.22 34.74 5.68
N LEU A 8 -12.72 35.52 6.64
CA LEU A 8 -13.21 35.47 8.01
C LEU A 8 -14.65 36.00 8.12
N GLU A 9 -14.95 37.11 7.44
CA GLU A 9 -16.32 37.69 7.40
C GLU A 9 -17.33 36.70 6.79
N LEU A 10 -16.94 35.99 5.72
CA LEU A 10 -17.78 34.98 5.10
C LEU A 10 -17.99 33.78 6.03
N LEU A 11 -16.93 33.32 6.71
CA LEU A 11 -17.03 32.21 7.64
C LEU A 11 -17.96 32.54 8.82
N GLU A 12 -17.86 33.75 9.33
CA GLU A 12 -18.72 34.24 10.39
C GLU A 12 -20.19 34.33 9.95
N ALA A 13 -20.44 34.84 8.76
CA ALA A 13 -21.79 34.90 8.17
C ALA A 13 -22.38 33.51 7.94
N LEU A 14 -21.58 32.54 7.52
CA LEU A 14 -21.99 31.13 7.36
C LEU A 14 -22.31 30.51 8.73
N GLY A 15 -21.49 30.77 9.74
CA GLY A 15 -21.70 30.29 11.10
C GLY A 15 -23.01 30.84 11.70
N GLN A 16 -23.29 32.13 11.53
CA GLN A 16 -24.56 32.75 11.95
C GLN A 16 -25.79 32.15 11.27
N LYS A 17 -25.64 31.64 10.03
CA LYS A 17 -26.69 30.93 9.30
C LYS A 17 -26.80 29.45 9.69
N GLY A 18 -25.98 28.96 10.61
CA GLY A 18 -26.01 27.58 11.10
C GLY A 18 -25.31 26.57 10.20
N CYS A 19 -24.45 27.01 9.28
CA CYS A 19 -23.61 26.07 8.51
C CYS A 19 -22.73 25.24 9.43
N LYS A 20 -22.64 23.93 9.17
CA LYS A 20 -21.88 23.00 10.00
C LYS A 20 -20.54 22.61 9.41
N THR A 21 -20.32 22.84 8.12
CA THR A 21 -19.07 22.52 7.43
C THR A 21 -18.75 23.57 6.39
N CYS A 22 -17.48 23.94 6.29
CA CYS A 22 -16.97 24.86 5.28
C CYS A 22 -15.73 24.28 4.62
N ILE A 23 -15.63 24.40 3.29
CA ILE A 23 -14.43 24.04 2.52
C ILE A 23 -13.69 25.33 2.17
N ILE A 24 -12.43 25.45 2.58
CA ILE A 24 -11.62 26.64 2.35
C ILE A 24 -10.56 26.30 1.29
N LEU A 25 -10.67 26.92 0.13
CA LEU A 25 -9.86 26.65 -1.04
C LEU A 25 -8.59 27.52 -1.09
N SER A 26 -8.65 28.71 -0.53
CA SER A 26 -7.50 29.63 -0.45
C SER A 26 -6.60 29.31 0.74
N SER A 27 -5.31 29.64 0.61
CA SER A 27 -4.32 29.54 1.70
C SER A 27 -3.91 30.94 2.15
N ILE A 28 -4.11 31.23 3.43
CA ILE A 28 -3.67 32.46 4.08
C ILE A 28 -3.26 32.11 5.53
N PRO A 29 -2.02 31.61 5.73
CA PRO A 29 -1.59 31.03 7.00
C PRO A 29 -1.73 31.96 8.20
N GLU A 30 -1.57 33.29 8.01
CA GLU A 30 -1.70 34.28 9.07
C GLU A 30 -3.08 34.33 9.70
N GLN A 31 -4.10 33.79 9.02
CA GLN A 31 -5.49 33.75 9.49
C GLN A 31 -5.90 32.45 10.18
N TYR A 32 -5.08 31.41 10.12
CA TYR A 32 -5.47 30.09 10.62
C TYR A 32 -5.98 30.11 12.06
N PRO A 33 -5.36 30.82 13.02
CA PRO A 33 -5.89 30.92 14.37
C PRO A 33 -7.30 31.56 14.43
N ALA A 34 -7.53 32.61 13.65
CA ALA A 34 -8.82 33.32 13.62
C ALA A 34 -9.91 32.46 12.95
N LEU A 35 -9.58 31.70 11.92
CA LEU A 35 -10.49 30.76 11.26
C LEU A 35 -10.93 29.64 12.21
N LEU A 36 -9.98 29.05 12.97
CA LEU A 36 -10.29 28.03 13.98
C LEU A 36 -11.17 28.57 15.11
N GLU A 37 -10.86 29.74 15.62
CA GLU A 37 -11.65 30.38 16.66
C GLU A 37 -13.09 30.63 16.19
N CYS A 38 -13.27 31.19 14.98
CA CYS A 38 -14.57 31.39 14.36
C CYS A 38 -15.33 30.07 14.19
N ALA A 39 -14.68 29.05 13.61
CA ALA A 39 -15.28 27.72 13.40
C ALA A 39 -15.73 27.10 14.73
N SER A 40 -14.88 27.15 15.75
CA SER A 40 -15.18 26.65 17.10
C SER A 40 -16.41 27.33 17.72
N ARG A 41 -16.51 28.68 17.60
CA ARG A 41 -17.63 29.48 18.11
C ARG A 41 -18.96 29.01 17.55
N TYR A 42 -19.01 28.65 16.28
CA TYR A 42 -20.23 28.20 15.58
C TYR A 42 -20.38 26.69 15.48
N GLN A 43 -19.48 25.92 16.09
CA GLN A 43 -19.41 24.43 15.98
C GLN A 43 -19.38 23.97 14.53
N MET A 44 -18.58 24.64 13.72
CA MET A 44 -18.38 24.39 12.31
C MET A 44 -17.08 23.59 12.09
N ARG A 45 -17.08 22.62 11.17
CA ARG A 45 -15.87 21.89 10.77
C ARG A 45 -15.31 22.50 9.48
N LEU A 46 -13.98 22.57 9.40
CA LEU A 46 -13.27 23.14 8.25
C LEU A 46 -12.50 22.07 7.50
N LEU A 47 -12.72 21.97 6.18
CA LEU A 47 -11.87 21.20 5.27
C LEU A 47 -10.92 22.18 4.53
N GLY A 48 -9.65 21.96 4.61
CA GLY A 48 -8.62 22.90 4.14
C GLY A 48 -7.98 23.66 5.31
N PRO A 49 -7.45 24.86 5.09
CA PRO A 49 -7.33 25.65 3.82
C PRO A 49 -6.47 25.00 2.73
N ASN A 50 -6.28 25.68 1.63
CA ASN A 50 -5.48 25.21 0.50
C ASN A 50 -5.98 23.87 -0.10
N SER A 51 -7.28 23.61 0.02
CA SER A 51 -7.92 22.39 -0.44
C SER A 51 -8.32 22.50 -1.92
N LEU A 52 -8.24 21.40 -2.68
CA LEU A 52 -8.90 21.28 -3.97
C LEU A 52 -10.42 21.11 -3.80
N GLY A 53 -10.86 20.65 -2.65
CA GLY A 53 -12.25 20.38 -2.33
C GLY A 53 -12.57 18.91 -2.11
N LEU A 54 -13.86 18.60 -2.23
CA LEU A 54 -14.43 17.28 -1.97
C LEU A 54 -15.33 16.86 -3.14
N LEU A 55 -15.13 15.61 -3.61
CA LEU A 55 -16.04 14.95 -4.53
C LEU A 55 -16.60 13.69 -3.86
N ALA A 56 -17.93 13.55 -3.90
CA ALA A 56 -18.65 12.39 -3.38
C ALA A 56 -19.65 11.90 -4.42
N PRO A 57 -19.21 11.07 -5.41
CA PRO A 57 -20.01 10.73 -6.59
C PRO A 57 -21.30 9.97 -6.29
N TRP A 58 -21.30 9.18 -5.21
CA TRP A 58 -22.52 8.45 -4.79
C TRP A 58 -23.62 9.38 -4.29
N GLN A 59 -23.25 10.52 -3.74
CA GLN A 59 -24.17 11.57 -3.31
C GLN A 59 -24.46 12.60 -4.41
N GLY A 60 -23.79 12.48 -5.58
CA GLY A 60 -23.89 13.48 -6.64
C GLY A 60 -23.24 14.82 -6.29
N LEU A 61 -22.33 14.84 -5.30
CA LEU A 61 -21.67 16.05 -4.82
C LEU A 61 -20.33 16.26 -5.52
N ASN A 62 -20.16 17.43 -6.10
CA ASN A 62 -18.88 17.99 -6.51
C ASN A 62 -18.73 19.38 -5.89
N ALA A 63 -18.00 19.48 -4.80
CA ALA A 63 -17.62 20.72 -4.14
C ALA A 63 -16.10 20.91 -4.27
N SER A 64 -15.61 20.98 -5.50
CA SER A 64 -14.18 21.05 -5.81
C SER A 64 -13.88 22.00 -6.96
N PHE A 65 -12.60 22.38 -7.09
CA PHE A 65 -12.03 23.07 -8.26
C PHE A 65 -11.42 22.10 -9.29
N SER A 66 -11.76 20.81 -9.24
CA SER A 66 -11.27 19.87 -10.22
C SER A 66 -11.92 20.10 -11.59
N PRO A 67 -11.14 20.18 -12.67
CA PRO A 67 -11.67 20.23 -14.04
C PRO A 67 -12.05 18.83 -14.57
N VAL A 68 -11.69 17.77 -13.84
CA VAL A 68 -11.85 16.38 -14.30
C VAL A 68 -13.10 15.77 -13.66
N PRO A 69 -14.00 15.16 -14.44
CA PRO A 69 -15.13 14.41 -13.89
C PRO A 69 -14.65 13.17 -13.13
N ILE A 70 -15.51 12.67 -12.26
CA ILE A 70 -15.20 11.50 -11.42
C ILE A 70 -16.26 10.41 -11.61
N HIS A 71 -15.84 9.16 -11.74
CA HIS A 71 -16.71 8.00 -11.81
C HIS A 71 -17.08 7.47 -10.42
N ARG A 72 -18.27 6.91 -10.29
CA ARG A 72 -18.67 6.16 -9.10
C ARG A 72 -17.85 4.88 -8.98
N GLY A 73 -17.32 4.64 -7.80
CA GLY A 73 -16.54 3.45 -7.50
C GLY A 73 -16.41 3.21 -6.01
N LYS A 74 -15.45 2.39 -5.63
CA LYS A 74 -15.28 1.93 -4.25
C LYS A 74 -13.99 2.39 -3.58
N LEU A 75 -13.20 3.23 -4.24
CA LEU A 75 -11.95 3.74 -3.71
C LEU A 75 -12.18 5.09 -3.02
N ALA A 76 -11.67 5.28 -1.82
CA ALA A 76 -11.54 6.61 -1.24
C ALA A 76 -10.11 7.10 -1.43
N PHE A 77 -9.94 8.34 -1.87
CA PHE A 77 -8.64 8.99 -1.98
C PHE A 77 -8.59 10.22 -1.09
N ILE A 78 -7.56 10.31 -0.25
CA ILE A 78 -7.29 11.45 0.64
C ILE A 78 -5.89 11.97 0.31
N SER A 79 -5.77 13.26 0.08
CA SER A 79 -4.51 13.89 -0.29
C SER A 79 -4.30 15.23 0.39
N GLN A 80 -3.06 15.50 0.80
CA GLN A 80 -2.63 16.80 1.28
C GLN A 80 -2.18 17.74 0.15
N SER A 81 -2.08 17.23 -1.09
CA SER A 81 -1.63 18.00 -2.27
C SER A 81 -2.74 18.16 -3.30
N ALA A 82 -3.09 19.39 -3.63
CA ALA A 82 -4.02 19.69 -4.73
C ALA A 82 -3.47 19.28 -6.10
N ALA A 83 -2.16 19.48 -6.33
CA ALA A 83 -1.50 19.11 -7.58
C ALA A 83 -1.52 17.59 -7.79
N VAL A 84 -1.15 16.81 -6.77
CA VAL A 84 -1.22 15.34 -6.81
C VAL A 84 -2.67 14.89 -7.01
N SER A 85 -3.63 15.52 -6.35
CA SER A 85 -5.05 15.22 -6.51
C SER A 85 -5.52 15.34 -7.95
N ASN A 86 -5.19 16.45 -8.63
CA ASN A 86 -5.55 16.64 -10.03
C ASN A 86 -4.89 15.61 -10.95
N THR A 87 -3.62 15.29 -10.71
CA THR A 87 -2.90 14.26 -11.49
C THR A 87 -3.53 12.88 -11.32
N ILE A 88 -3.93 12.53 -10.11
CA ILE A 88 -4.59 11.26 -9.81
C ILE A 88 -5.97 11.18 -10.47
N LEU A 89 -6.73 12.26 -10.45
CA LEU A 89 -8.05 12.30 -11.12
C LEU A 89 -7.93 12.13 -12.64
N ASP A 90 -7.00 12.84 -13.27
CA ASP A 90 -6.75 12.73 -14.71
C ASP A 90 -6.33 11.30 -15.09
N TRP A 91 -5.43 10.73 -14.34
CA TRP A 91 -4.95 9.37 -14.55
C TRP A 91 -6.04 8.30 -14.32
N ALA A 92 -6.86 8.46 -13.29
CA ALA A 92 -7.98 7.57 -12.98
C ALA A 92 -9.06 7.60 -14.07
N GLN A 93 -9.27 8.77 -14.69
CA GLN A 93 -10.22 8.96 -15.78
C GLN A 93 -9.85 8.08 -16.98
N GLN A 94 -8.58 8.05 -17.39
CA GLN A 94 -8.10 7.22 -18.51
C GLN A 94 -8.29 5.71 -18.25
N ARG A 95 -8.32 5.30 -16.97
CA ARG A 95 -8.46 3.90 -16.56
C ARG A 95 -9.85 3.53 -16.07
N GLU A 96 -10.82 4.41 -16.25
CA GLU A 96 -12.21 4.23 -15.79
C GLU A 96 -12.31 3.86 -14.30
N MET A 97 -11.33 4.31 -13.49
CA MET A 97 -11.32 4.05 -12.06
C MET A 97 -12.29 4.98 -11.33
N GLY A 98 -13.18 4.38 -10.55
CA GLY A 98 -14.19 5.13 -9.80
C GLY A 98 -13.85 5.28 -8.32
N PHE A 99 -14.38 6.35 -7.71
CA PHE A 99 -14.19 6.65 -6.31
C PHE A 99 -15.53 6.67 -5.53
N SER A 100 -15.42 6.34 -4.24
CA SER A 100 -16.49 6.60 -3.28
C SER A 100 -16.41 8.03 -2.76
N TYR A 101 -15.21 8.45 -2.40
CA TYR A 101 -14.86 9.81 -1.99
C TYR A 101 -13.50 10.18 -2.58
N PHE A 102 -13.38 11.46 -2.92
CA PHE A 102 -12.11 12.05 -3.30
C PHE A 102 -11.96 13.37 -2.52
N ILE A 103 -11.00 13.42 -1.59
CA ILE A 103 -10.91 14.47 -0.58
C ILE A 103 -9.50 15.06 -0.62
N ALA A 104 -9.41 16.36 -0.90
CA ALA A 104 -8.18 17.10 -0.76
C ALA A 104 -8.19 17.85 0.58
N LEU A 105 -7.33 17.42 1.50
CA LEU A 105 -7.23 18.01 2.84
C LEU A 105 -6.63 19.42 2.82
N GLY A 106 -5.69 19.68 1.89
CA GLY A 106 -4.88 20.89 1.96
C GLY A 106 -4.02 20.92 3.22
N ASP A 107 -4.01 22.03 3.93
CA ASP A 107 -3.16 22.26 5.10
C ASP A 107 -3.70 21.61 6.39
N SER A 108 -4.84 20.92 6.33
CA SER A 108 -5.42 20.12 7.44
C SER A 108 -5.58 20.91 8.74
N LEU A 109 -6.20 22.09 8.65
CA LEU A 109 -6.29 23.00 9.80
C LEU A 109 -7.20 22.48 10.93
N ASP A 110 -8.33 21.82 10.58
CA ASP A 110 -9.31 21.26 11.52
C ASP A 110 -9.58 19.78 11.19
N ILE A 111 -10.17 19.50 10.01
CA ILE A 111 -10.35 18.11 9.58
C ILE A 111 -9.00 17.58 9.11
N ASP A 112 -8.54 16.50 9.75
CA ASP A 112 -7.28 15.84 9.39
C ASP A 112 -7.53 14.41 8.91
N VAL A 113 -6.45 13.74 8.51
CA VAL A 113 -6.49 12.38 7.94
C VAL A 113 -7.10 11.35 8.90
N ASP A 114 -6.90 11.50 10.20
CA ASP A 114 -7.45 10.60 11.23
C ASP A 114 -8.98 10.68 11.32
N ASP A 115 -9.57 11.88 11.24
CA ASP A 115 -11.03 12.07 11.18
C ASP A 115 -11.63 11.35 9.95
N LEU A 116 -10.96 11.48 8.79
CA LEU A 116 -11.43 10.85 7.56
C LEU A 116 -11.25 9.33 7.56
N LEU A 117 -10.18 8.81 8.18
CA LEU A 117 -9.99 7.39 8.34
C LEU A 117 -11.09 6.76 9.21
N ASP A 118 -11.47 7.41 10.31
CA ASP A 118 -12.57 6.95 11.16
C ASP A 118 -13.93 6.95 10.44
N PHE A 119 -14.18 7.95 9.62
CA PHE A 119 -15.37 8.02 8.79
C PHE A 119 -15.39 6.93 7.72
N LEU A 120 -14.32 6.83 6.91
CA LEU A 120 -14.24 5.91 5.77
C LEU A 120 -14.14 4.44 6.19
N ALA A 121 -13.61 4.15 7.39
CA ALA A 121 -13.58 2.80 7.93
C ALA A 121 -14.97 2.14 8.03
N ARG A 122 -15.99 2.95 8.24
CA ARG A 122 -17.39 2.54 8.41
C ARG A 122 -18.24 2.72 7.16
N ASP A 123 -17.76 3.46 6.17
CA ASP A 123 -18.52 3.71 4.94
C ASP A 123 -18.66 2.46 4.08
N SER A 124 -19.90 2.06 3.78
CA SER A 124 -20.21 0.85 3.00
C SER A 124 -19.87 0.96 1.51
N LYS A 125 -19.69 2.18 0.99
CA LYS A 125 -19.34 2.41 -0.41
C LYS A 125 -17.84 2.35 -0.66
N THR A 126 -17.03 2.44 0.39
CA THR A 126 -15.56 2.41 0.33
C THR A 126 -15.05 1.00 0.59
N SER A 127 -14.29 0.43 -0.33
CA SER A 127 -13.62 -0.88 -0.17
C SER A 127 -12.13 -0.77 0.13
N ALA A 128 -11.47 0.31 -0.28
CA ALA A 128 -10.08 0.59 0.03
C ALA A 128 -9.84 2.10 0.13
N ILE A 129 -8.82 2.49 0.91
CA ILE A 129 -8.47 3.88 1.17
C ILE A 129 -7.06 4.13 0.66
N LEU A 130 -6.87 5.16 -0.14
CA LEU A 130 -5.61 5.60 -0.69
C LEU A 130 -5.22 6.94 -0.07
N LEU A 131 -4.01 7.03 0.45
CA LEU A 131 -3.48 8.22 1.12
C LEU A 131 -2.28 8.79 0.38
N TYR A 132 -2.26 10.09 0.19
CA TYR A 132 -1.05 10.84 -0.13
C TYR A 132 -0.74 11.80 1.02
N LEU A 133 0.37 11.58 1.71
CA LEU A 133 0.73 12.29 2.94
C LEU A 133 2.08 13.00 2.79
N GLU A 134 2.15 14.22 3.28
CA GLU A 134 3.36 15.04 3.38
C GLU A 134 3.82 15.19 4.84
N HIS A 135 2.86 15.36 5.76
CA HIS A 135 3.10 15.49 7.19
C HIS A 135 1.92 14.94 8.00
N LEU A 136 2.09 14.85 9.30
CA LEU A 136 1.02 14.56 10.26
C LEU A 136 1.04 15.62 11.35
N SER A 137 -0.13 16.13 11.69
CA SER A 137 -0.32 17.06 12.81
C SER A 137 -0.22 16.32 14.14
N ASP A 138 -0.84 15.14 14.24
CA ASP A 138 -0.80 14.26 15.41
C ASP A 138 -0.56 12.80 15.00
N ALA A 139 0.68 12.36 15.14
CA ALA A 139 1.08 10.99 14.79
C ALA A 139 0.37 9.92 15.65
N ARG A 140 0.01 10.21 16.91
CA ARG A 140 -0.68 9.25 17.78
C ARG A 140 -2.12 9.05 17.36
N ARG A 141 -2.83 10.13 17.05
CA ARG A 141 -4.19 10.08 16.53
C ARG A 141 -4.23 9.35 15.19
N PHE A 142 -3.32 9.70 14.28
CA PHE A 142 -3.19 9.00 12.99
C PHE A 142 -3.00 7.49 13.16
N VAL A 143 -2.00 7.06 13.95
CA VAL A 143 -1.74 5.62 14.16
C VAL A 143 -2.95 4.92 14.77
N SER A 144 -3.66 5.56 15.71
CA SER A 144 -4.87 5.00 16.34
C SER A 144 -6.01 4.82 15.32
N ALA A 145 -6.34 5.85 14.56
CA ALA A 145 -7.38 5.82 13.53
C ALA A 145 -7.02 4.84 12.40
N ALA A 146 -5.76 4.87 11.93
CA ALA A 146 -5.25 3.99 10.90
C ALA A 146 -5.32 2.52 11.32
N ARG A 147 -4.94 2.17 12.56
CA ARG A 147 -5.07 0.82 13.11
C ARG A 147 -6.52 0.34 13.18
N SER A 148 -7.42 1.22 13.54
CA SER A 148 -8.86 0.92 13.57
C SER A 148 -9.40 0.66 12.16
N ALA A 149 -9.09 1.54 11.22
CA ALA A 149 -9.57 1.49 9.86
C ALA A 149 -8.97 0.31 9.07
N SER A 150 -7.68 0.01 9.23
CA SER A 150 -6.97 -1.06 8.51
C SER A 150 -7.42 -2.47 8.88
N ARG A 151 -8.12 -2.65 10.00
CA ARG A 151 -8.78 -3.92 10.34
C ARG A 151 -9.95 -4.25 9.42
N ASN A 152 -10.58 -3.23 8.86
CA ASN A 152 -11.78 -3.35 8.04
C ASN A 152 -11.49 -3.24 6.55
N LYS A 153 -10.51 -2.42 6.17
CA LYS A 153 -10.24 -2.07 4.77
C LYS A 153 -8.74 -1.95 4.51
N PRO A 154 -8.26 -2.35 3.32
CA PRO A 154 -6.92 -2.02 2.89
C PRO A 154 -6.70 -0.51 2.84
N ILE A 155 -5.59 -0.06 3.42
CA ILE A 155 -5.15 1.32 3.37
C ILE A 155 -3.76 1.36 2.77
N LEU A 156 -3.61 2.07 1.65
CA LEU A 156 -2.35 2.25 0.94
C LEU A 156 -1.87 3.68 1.11
N VAL A 157 -0.58 3.88 1.30
CA VAL A 157 -0.05 5.22 1.56
C VAL A 157 1.21 5.51 0.75
N ILE A 158 1.20 6.65 0.06
CA ILE A 158 2.41 7.32 -0.42
C ILE A 158 2.79 8.37 0.60
N LYS A 159 4.03 8.31 1.10
CA LYS A 159 4.62 9.35 1.94
C LYS A 159 5.67 10.11 1.15
N SER A 160 5.39 11.38 0.91
CA SER A 160 6.35 12.29 0.28
C SER A 160 7.19 13.05 1.33
N GLY A 161 8.22 13.80 0.92
CA GLY A 161 9.14 14.43 1.85
C GLY A 161 10.07 13.43 2.55
N ARG A 162 10.58 12.43 1.83
CA ARG A 162 11.50 11.41 2.37
C ARG A 162 12.92 11.93 2.54
N SER A 163 13.38 12.75 1.61
CA SER A 163 14.69 13.35 1.66
C SER A 163 14.66 14.74 2.28
N PRO A 164 15.78 15.21 2.87
CA PRO A 164 15.87 16.58 3.39
C PRO A 164 15.53 17.66 2.36
N ALA A 165 15.91 17.47 1.11
CA ALA A 165 15.60 18.40 0.02
C ALA A 165 14.09 18.47 -0.26
N ALA A 166 13.40 17.32 -0.26
CA ALA A 166 11.95 17.26 -0.45
C ALA A 166 11.21 17.86 0.76
N GLN A 167 11.67 17.61 1.99
CA GLN A 167 11.11 18.23 3.19
C GLN A 167 11.21 19.76 3.17
N LYS A 168 12.37 20.28 2.73
CA LYS A 168 12.58 21.72 2.57
C LYS A 168 11.65 22.31 1.51
N LEU A 169 11.44 21.62 0.38
CA LEU A 169 10.55 22.06 -0.69
C LEU A 169 9.08 22.11 -0.23
N LEU A 170 8.65 21.13 0.55
CA LEU A 170 7.29 21.03 1.09
C LEU A 170 7.08 21.86 2.35
N HIS A 171 8.13 22.53 2.85
CA HIS A 171 8.09 23.29 4.13
C HIS A 171 7.62 22.43 5.31
N VAL A 172 7.93 21.14 5.33
CA VAL A 172 7.53 20.21 6.39
C VAL A 172 8.76 19.67 7.13
N ASN A 173 8.61 19.46 8.43
CA ASN A 173 9.55 18.68 9.24
C ASN A 173 8.88 17.35 9.58
N SER A 174 8.98 16.39 8.70
CA SER A 174 8.30 15.09 8.85
C SER A 174 9.13 14.04 9.59
N GLY A 175 10.25 14.45 10.19
CA GLY A 175 11.15 13.53 10.89
C GLY A 175 11.88 12.55 9.94
N MET A 176 12.38 11.46 10.51
CA MET A 176 13.11 10.45 9.75
C MET A 176 12.17 9.48 9.04
N ASP A 177 12.42 9.20 7.77
CA ASP A 177 11.63 8.29 6.94
C ASP A 177 11.47 6.87 7.53
N PRO A 178 12.48 6.26 8.20
CA PRO A 178 12.31 4.98 8.88
C PRO A 178 11.27 4.98 10.01
N ALA A 179 11.08 6.11 10.70
CA ALA A 179 10.04 6.23 11.73
C ALA A 179 8.63 6.19 11.12
N TRP A 180 8.46 6.80 9.95
CA TRP A 180 7.24 6.71 9.16
C TRP A 180 6.96 5.28 8.72
N ASP A 181 7.97 4.58 8.22
CA ASP A 181 7.86 3.18 7.82
C ASP A 181 7.37 2.31 8.98
N ALA A 182 8.00 2.43 10.14
CA ALA A 182 7.60 1.69 11.33
C ALA A 182 6.17 2.02 11.78
N ALA A 183 5.75 3.28 11.72
CA ALA A 183 4.40 3.70 12.08
C ALA A 183 3.35 3.14 11.11
N ILE A 184 3.61 3.20 9.81
CA ILE A 184 2.74 2.67 8.75
C ILE A 184 2.58 1.16 8.89
N GLN A 185 3.67 0.41 9.06
CA GLN A 185 3.65 -1.03 9.26
C GLN A 185 2.87 -1.43 10.51
N ARG A 186 3.16 -0.78 11.65
CA ARG A 186 2.45 -1.03 12.93
C ARG A 186 0.97 -0.70 12.88
N ALA A 187 0.57 0.25 12.03
CA ALA A 187 -0.82 0.58 11.81
C ALA A 187 -1.53 -0.40 10.83
N GLY A 188 -0.81 -1.35 10.24
CA GLY A 188 -1.34 -2.34 9.32
C GLY A 188 -1.58 -1.81 7.90
N LEU A 189 -0.98 -0.68 7.56
CA LEU A 189 -1.07 -0.06 6.23
C LEU A 189 -0.01 -0.65 5.29
N LEU A 190 -0.24 -0.47 3.99
CA LEU A 190 0.75 -0.77 2.96
C LEU A 190 1.36 0.54 2.44
N ARG A 191 2.68 0.70 2.60
CA ARG A 191 3.42 1.80 1.98
C ARG A 191 3.78 1.44 0.55
N VAL A 192 3.52 2.34 -0.38
CA VAL A 192 3.94 2.24 -1.79
C VAL A 192 4.85 3.42 -2.14
N GLN A 193 5.70 3.24 -3.17
CA GLN A 193 6.78 4.17 -3.44
C GLN A 193 6.37 5.33 -4.34
N ASP A 194 5.45 5.06 -5.27
CA ASP A 194 5.00 6.02 -6.26
C ASP A 194 3.52 5.84 -6.62
N THR A 195 3.01 6.73 -7.45
CA THR A 195 1.60 6.72 -7.87
C THR A 195 1.25 5.53 -8.76
N HIS A 196 2.19 4.99 -9.53
CA HIS A 196 1.97 3.80 -10.35
C HIS A 196 1.80 2.56 -9.46
N GLU A 197 2.69 2.40 -8.47
CA GLU A 197 2.56 1.35 -7.46
C GLU A 197 1.26 1.46 -6.67
N LEU A 198 0.80 2.69 -6.34
CA LEU A 198 -0.44 2.90 -5.59
C LEU A 198 -1.63 2.24 -6.28
N PHE A 199 -1.77 2.47 -7.57
CA PHE A 199 -2.89 1.92 -8.33
C PHE A 199 -2.74 0.42 -8.60
N SER A 200 -1.53 -0.02 -8.95
CA SER A 200 -1.25 -1.45 -9.14
C SER A 200 -1.51 -2.26 -7.86
N ALA A 201 -1.11 -1.71 -6.71
CA ALA A 201 -1.34 -2.36 -5.42
C ALA A 201 -2.81 -2.40 -5.03
N VAL A 202 -3.58 -1.31 -5.26
CA VAL A 202 -5.01 -1.31 -4.94
C VAL A 202 -5.79 -2.23 -5.87
N GLU A 203 -5.46 -2.28 -7.14
CA GLU A 203 -6.06 -3.22 -8.09
C GLU A 203 -5.80 -4.67 -7.64
N THR A 204 -4.54 -4.98 -7.33
CA THR A 204 -4.13 -6.29 -6.81
C THR A 204 -4.90 -6.66 -5.54
N LEU A 205 -4.88 -5.79 -4.52
CA LEU A 205 -5.52 -6.07 -3.23
C LEU A 205 -7.05 -6.11 -3.29
N SER A 206 -7.66 -5.40 -4.25
CA SER A 206 -9.12 -5.38 -4.42
C SER A 206 -9.66 -6.63 -5.08
N HIS A 207 -8.88 -7.27 -5.96
CA HIS A 207 -9.31 -8.43 -6.73
C HIS A 207 -8.77 -9.75 -6.17
N MET A 208 -7.69 -9.71 -5.40
CA MET A 208 -7.03 -10.92 -4.92
C MET A 208 -7.45 -11.30 -3.50
N ARG A 209 -7.44 -12.60 -3.26
CA ARG A 209 -7.62 -13.13 -1.91
C ARG A 209 -6.35 -12.91 -1.07
N PRO A 210 -6.51 -12.74 0.26
CA PRO A 210 -5.35 -12.68 1.14
C PRO A 210 -4.47 -13.93 0.98
N LEU A 211 -3.16 -13.71 0.88
CA LEU A 211 -2.18 -14.80 0.82
C LEU A 211 -2.21 -15.64 2.10
N ARG A 212 -2.05 -16.95 1.95
CA ARG A 212 -1.91 -17.87 3.09
C ARG A 212 -0.49 -17.90 3.65
N GLY A 213 0.50 -17.68 2.78
CA GLY A 213 1.92 -17.64 3.10
C GLY A 213 2.67 -16.71 2.14
N GLU A 214 3.97 -16.94 1.95
CA GLU A 214 4.86 -16.02 1.22
C GLU A 214 5.70 -16.73 0.16
N LYS A 215 5.44 -18.01 -0.10
CA LYS A 215 6.22 -18.84 -1.02
C LYS A 215 5.66 -18.71 -2.44
N LEU A 216 6.51 -18.30 -3.37
CA LEU A 216 6.16 -18.11 -4.78
C LEU A 216 6.66 -19.28 -5.63
N MET A 217 5.78 -19.84 -6.44
CA MET A 217 6.13 -20.73 -7.55
C MET A 217 6.07 -19.96 -8.86
N ILE A 218 7.05 -20.13 -9.75
CA ILE A 218 7.14 -19.45 -11.04
C ILE A 218 7.16 -20.48 -12.16
N ILE A 219 6.31 -20.29 -13.17
CA ILE A 219 6.34 -20.98 -14.47
C ILE A 219 6.68 -19.95 -15.54
N SER A 220 7.58 -20.27 -16.45
CA SER A 220 7.95 -19.37 -17.56
C SER A 220 8.27 -20.17 -18.83
N ASN A 221 7.99 -19.61 -20.00
CA ASN A 221 8.52 -20.12 -21.27
C ASN A 221 9.82 -19.42 -21.68
N GLY A 222 10.72 -19.24 -20.75
CA GLY A 222 12.05 -18.68 -21.01
C GLY A 222 12.75 -18.30 -19.71
N ALA A 223 14.05 -18.58 -19.66
CA ALA A 223 14.88 -18.33 -18.49
C ALA A 223 15.06 -16.83 -18.20
N ALA A 224 15.19 -16.00 -19.24
CA ALA A 224 15.47 -14.57 -19.04
C ALA A 224 14.33 -13.80 -18.35
N PRO A 225 13.04 -13.93 -18.72
CA PRO A 225 11.96 -13.31 -17.98
C PRO A 225 11.83 -13.84 -16.54
N ALA A 226 12.09 -15.13 -16.33
CA ALA A 226 12.13 -15.71 -14.99
C ALA A 226 13.27 -15.11 -14.15
N ALA A 227 14.44 -14.88 -14.75
CA ALA A 227 15.58 -14.25 -14.08
C ALA A 227 15.27 -12.82 -13.63
N LEU A 228 14.61 -12.02 -14.48
CA LEU A 228 14.14 -10.67 -14.10
C LEU A 228 13.17 -10.71 -12.90
N ALA A 229 12.27 -11.69 -12.89
CA ALA A 229 11.38 -11.90 -11.75
C ALA A 229 12.15 -12.30 -10.48
N LEU A 230 13.17 -13.16 -10.60
CA LEU A 230 14.02 -13.58 -9.48
C LEU A 230 14.82 -12.41 -8.89
N ASP A 231 15.41 -11.59 -9.74
CA ASP A 231 16.19 -10.42 -9.31
C ASP A 231 15.32 -9.45 -8.48
N GLU A 232 14.13 -9.14 -8.96
CA GLU A 232 13.19 -8.30 -8.23
C GLU A 232 12.72 -8.95 -6.93
N LEU A 233 12.46 -10.27 -6.95
CA LEU A 233 12.06 -11.03 -5.76
C LEU A 233 13.18 -10.99 -4.69
N TRP A 234 14.42 -11.14 -5.11
CA TRP A 234 15.59 -11.07 -4.23
C TRP A 234 15.77 -9.67 -3.65
N LEU A 235 15.67 -8.62 -4.46
CA LEU A 235 15.77 -7.21 -4.03
C LEU A 235 14.72 -6.87 -2.95
N ARG A 236 13.54 -7.48 -3.03
CA ARG A 236 12.45 -7.28 -2.07
C ARG A 236 12.42 -8.31 -0.93
N ASN A 237 13.44 -9.13 -0.77
CA ASN A 237 13.50 -10.20 0.25
C ASN A 237 12.29 -11.15 0.20
N GLY A 238 11.84 -11.48 -1.01
CA GLY A 238 10.79 -12.46 -1.25
C GLY A 238 11.29 -13.90 -1.13
N LYS A 239 10.38 -14.86 -1.17
CA LYS A 239 10.69 -16.28 -0.95
C LYS A 239 10.18 -17.14 -2.10
N LEU A 240 11.06 -17.94 -2.69
CA LEU A 240 10.67 -19.02 -3.58
C LEU A 240 10.14 -20.23 -2.81
N ALA A 241 9.20 -20.94 -3.41
CA ALA A 241 8.77 -22.24 -2.95
C ALA A 241 9.84 -23.31 -3.27
N ALA A 242 10.13 -24.19 -2.34
CA ALA A 242 10.84 -25.42 -2.62
C ALA A 242 9.82 -26.48 -3.04
N LEU A 243 10.10 -27.18 -4.14
CA LEU A 243 9.25 -28.28 -4.60
C LEU A 243 9.51 -29.54 -3.76
N SER A 244 8.44 -30.21 -3.35
CA SER A 244 8.51 -31.53 -2.73
C SER A 244 8.92 -32.59 -3.76
N GLU A 245 9.43 -33.72 -3.31
CA GLU A 245 9.76 -34.82 -4.22
C GLU A 245 8.53 -35.38 -4.92
N GLU A 246 7.37 -35.36 -4.27
CA GLU A 246 6.08 -35.72 -4.86
C GLU A 246 5.74 -34.80 -6.05
N THR A 247 5.77 -33.50 -5.86
CA THR A 247 5.51 -32.52 -6.93
C THR A 247 6.56 -32.62 -8.04
N SER A 248 7.83 -32.76 -7.67
CA SER A 248 8.92 -32.88 -8.64
C SER A 248 8.79 -34.14 -9.49
N SER A 249 8.42 -35.27 -8.89
CA SER A 249 8.21 -36.54 -9.60
C SER A 249 7.00 -36.45 -10.54
N ALA A 250 5.89 -35.85 -10.09
CA ALA A 250 4.72 -35.64 -10.94
C ALA A 250 5.00 -34.71 -12.12
N LEU A 251 5.80 -33.67 -11.94
CA LEU A 251 6.24 -32.78 -13.03
C LEU A 251 7.14 -33.52 -14.04
N ARG A 252 8.09 -34.35 -13.57
CA ARG A 252 8.93 -35.19 -14.47
C ARG A 252 8.10 -36.15 -15.31
N GLN A 253 7.01 -36.69 -14.77
CA GLN A 253 6.10 -37.58 -15.51
C GLN A 253 5.23 -36.82 -16.54
N ALA A 254 4.86 -35.58 -16.23
CA ALA A 254 3.93 -34.80 -17.05
C ALA A 254 4.63 -34.03 -18.17
N LEU A 255 5.90 -33.66 -17.98
CA LEU A 255 6.67 -32.80 -18.87
C LEU A 255 7.75 -33.58 -19.63
N PRO A 256 8.22 -33.06 -20.78
CA PRO A 256 9.36 -33.66 -21.49
C PRO A 256 10.61 -33.74 -20.63
N GLU A 257 11.43 -34.80 -20.83
CA GLU A 257 12.69 -34.98 -20.11
C GLU A 257 13.73 -33.88 -20.31
N THR A 258 13.55 -33.06 -21.34
CA THR A 258 14.39 -31.90 -21.65
C THR A 258 14.15 -30.71 -20.73
N ILE A 259 13.07 -30.75 -19.91
CA ILE A 259 12.72 -29.67 -18.97
C ILE A 259 13.30 -30.02 -17.61
N ASP A 260 14.14 -29.13 -17.08
CA ASP A 260 14.68 -29.27 -15.74
C ASP A 260 13.60 -28.87 -14.69
N ILE A 261 13.39 -29.74 -13.71
CA ILE A 261 12.35 -29.55 -12.69
C ILE A 261 12.93 -28.77 -11.52
N ALA A 262 12.68 -27.48 -11.53
CA ALA A 262 13.12 -26.54 -10.51
C ALA A 262 12.06 -25.44 -10.29
N ASN A 263 12.32 -24.53 -9.37
CA ASN A 263 11.58 -23.28 -9.26
C ASN A 263 12.57 -22.10 -9.43
N PRO A 264 12.45 -21.30 -10.48
CA PRO A 264 11.42 -21.29 -11.53
C PRO A 264 11.41 -22.56 -12.40
N LEU A 265 10.20 -22.97 -12.83
CA LEU A 265 10.02 -24.00 -13.83
C LEU A 265 10.10 -23.37 -15.23
N ASP A 266 11.25 -23.53 -15.89
CA ASP A 266 11.46 -23.05 -17.25
C ASP A 266 10.99 -24.10 -18.26
N LEU A 267 9.85 -23.81 -18.89
CA LEU A 267 9.26 -24.67 -19.93
C LEU A 267 9.96 -24.54 -21.29
N ARG A 268 10.96 -23.63 -21.39
CA ARG A 268 11.70 -23.26 -22.59
C ARG A 268 10.88 -22.42 -23.58
N ASP A 269 11.56 -21.78 -24.52
CA ASP A 269 11.00 -20.86 -25.51
C ASP A 269 10.16 -21.55 -26.61
N ASP A 270 10.31 -22.86 -26.77
CA ASP A 270 9.51 -23.71 -27.65
C ASP A 270 8.28 -24.35 -26.95
N ALA A 271 7.99 -23.97 -25.70
CA ALA A 271 6.85 -24.50 -24.95
C ALA A 271 5.51 -24.21 -25.65
N SER A 272 4.70 -25.25 -25.81
CA SER A 272 3.32 -25.16 -26.29
C SER A 272 2.36 -24.84 -25.15
N SER A 273 1.13 -24.45 -25.49
CA SER A 273 0.04 -24.30 -24.51
C SER A 273 -0.20 -25.58 -23.68
N GLU A 274 0.07 -26.77 -24.26
CA GLU A 274 -0.05 -28.05 -23.57
C GLU A 274 0.98 -28.21 -22.43
N HIS A 275 2.22 -27.73 -22.62
CA HIS A 275 3.24 -27.77 -21.56
C HIS A 275 2.81 -26.93 -20.37
N TYR A 276 2.25 -25.74 -20.60
CA TYR A 276 1.69 -24.92 -19.53
C TYR A 276 0.55 -25.62 -18.79
N LEU A 277 -0.36 -26.28 -19.52
CA LEU A 277 -1.49 -27.00 -18.91
C LEU A 277 -1.04 -28.17 -18.07
N LYS A 278 -0.08 -28.96 -18.54
CA LYS A 278 0.47 -30.09 -17.79
C LYS A 278 1.15 -29.63 -16.51
N ALA A 279 2.00 -28.61 -16.60
CA ALA A 279 2.65 -28.02 -15.43
C ALA A 279 1.63 -27.45 -14.45
N LEU A 280 0.64 -26.66 -14.95
CA LEU A 280 -0.38 -26.06 -14.14
C LEU A 280 -1.21 -27.09 -13.39
N ASN A 281 -1.67 -28.16 -14.05
CA ASN A 281 -2.50 -29.18 -13.41
C ASN A 281 -1.77 -29.86 -12.25
N VAL A 282 -0.51 -30.23 -12.45
CA VAL A 282 0.33 -30.81 -11.37
C VAL A 282 0.49 -29.81 -10.21
N LEU A 283 0.80 -28.56 -10.51
CA LEU A 283 1.00 -27.54 -9.49
C LEU A 283 -0.32 -27.18 -8.77
N LEU A 284 -1.47 -27.21 -9.44
CA LEU A 284 -2.75 -26.99 -8.78
C LEU A 284 -3.06 -28.06 -7.71
N ASP A 285 -2.55 -29.27 -7.86
CA ASP A 285 -2.66 -30.33 -6.85
C ASP A 285 -1.64 -30.19 -5.71
N SER A 286 -0.53 -29.50 -5.96
CA SER A 286 0.54 -29.28 -4.97
C SER A 286 0.15 -28.28 -3.87
N HIS A 287 0.80 -28.45 -2.70
CA HIS A 287 0.67 -27.55 -1.54
C HIS A 287 1.99 -26.86 -1.17
N ASP A 288 2.99 -26.90 -2.06
CA ASP A 288 4.36 -26.44 -1.79
C ASP A 288 4.45 -24.91 -1.76
N TYR A 289 3.50 -24.22 -2.37
CA TYR A 289 3.54 -22.78 -2.57
C TYR A 289 2.23 -22.08 -2.13
N ASP A 290 2.31 -20.76 -1.98
CA ASP A 290 1.19 -19.90 -1.57
C ASP A 290 0.65 -19.04 -2.72
N ALA A 291 1.49 -18.78 -3.72
CA ALA A 291 1.10 -18.08 -4.96
C ALA A 291 1.87 -18.67 -6.16
N LEU A 292 1.22 -18.63 -7.31
CA LEU A 292 1.74 -19.06 -8.59
C LEU A 292 1.86 -17.87 -9.53
N LEU A 293 3.05 -17.64 -10.08
CA LEU A 293 3.30 -16.70 -11.16
C LEU A 293 3.47 -17.47 -12.47
N VAL A 294 2.66 -17.12 -13.47
CA VAL A 294 2.80 -17.64 -14.83
C VAL A 294 3.30 -16.54 -15.74
N ILE A 295 4.50 -16.72 -16.29
CA ILE A 295 5.14 -15.80 -17.22
C ILE A 295 5.02 -16.37 -18.63
N HIS A 296 4.61 -15.56 -19.59
CA HIS A 296 4.59 -15.89 -21.00
C HIS A 296 5.29 -14.82 -21.82
N SER A 297 6.31 -15.20 -22.54
CA SER A 297 6.96 -14.40 -23.56
C SER A 297 6.41 -14.76 -24.93
N PRO A 298 6.19 -13.80 -25.82
CA PRO A 298 5.70 -14.07 -27.18
C PRO A 298 6.59 -15.07 -27.90
N SER A 299 5.99 -16.14 -28.39
CA SER A 299 6.67 -17.23 -29.11
C SER A 299 5.79 -17.69 -30.28
N ALA A 300 6.42 -18.16 -31.34
CA ALA A 300 5.69 -18.77 -32.47
C ALA A 300 5.13 -20.17 -32.11
N ALA A 301 5.70 -20.83 -31.10
CA ALA A 301 5.27 -22.15 -30.64
C ALA A 301 3.99 -22.10 -29.79
N ALA A 302 3.76 -20.99 -29.07
CA ALA A 302 2.59 -20.82 -28.23
C ALA A 302 2.00 -19.40 -28.39
N PRO A 303 0.95 -19.24 -29.20
CA PRO A 303 0.24 -17.97 -29.29
C PRO A 303 -0.28 -17.54 -27.92
N GLY A 304 0.03 -16.31 -27.52
CA GLY A 304 -0.26 -15.83 -26.16
C GLY A 304 -1.74 -15.87 -25.78
N THR A 305 -2.62 -15.62 -26.74
CA THR A 305 -4.09 -15.67 -26.56
C THR A 305 -4.58 -17.09 -26.32
N GLU A 306 -4.06 -18.07 -27.07
CA GLU A 306 -4.41 -19.49 -26.92
C GLU A 306 -3.97 -20.01 -25.54
N SER A 307 -2.72 -19.73 -25.16
CA SER A 307 -2.18 -20.11 -23.86
C SER A 307 -2.98 -19.47 -22.70
N ALA A 308 -3.41 -18.21 -22.85
CA ALA A 308 -4.24 -17.54 -21.86
C ALA A 308 -5.61 -18.20 -21.70
N LEU A 309 -6.30 -18.49 -22.79
CA LEU A 309 -7.60 -19.19 -22.77
C LEU A 309 -7.49 -20.56 -22.11
N ALA A 310 -6.47 -21.33 -22.50
CA ALA A 310 -6.23 -22.65 -21.94
C ALA A 310 -5.98 -22.60 -20.42
N LEU A 311 -5.19 -21.63 -19.96
CA LEU A 311 -4.90 -21.41 -18.54
C LEU A 311 -6.14 -20.99 -17.75
N ILE A 312 -6.95 -20.06 -18.29
CA ILE A 312 -8.20 -19.62 -17.67
C ILE A 312 -9.18 -20.79 -17.54
N ASP A 313 -9.30 -21.62 -18.57
CA ASP A 313 -10.20 -22.76 -18.59
C ASP A 313 -9.74 -23.84 -17.59
N ALA A 314 -8.45 -24.14 -17.54
CA ALA A 314 -7.90 -25.05 -16.55
C ALA A 314 -8.16 -24.60 -15.11
N LEU A 315 -7.94 -23.31 -14.82
CA LEU A 315 -8.22 -22.74 -13.48
C LEU A 315 -9.71 -22.81 -13.13
N LYS A 316 -10.60 -22.62 -14.09
CA LYS A 316 -12.06 -22.73 -13.86
C LYS A 316 -12.51 -24.16 -13.60
N ARG A 317 -11.92 -25.13 -14.30
CA ARG A 317 -12.31 -26.54 -14.18
C ARG A 317 -11.71 -27.21 -12.96
N HIS A 318 -10.49 -26.83 -12.56
CA HIS A 318 -9.80 -27.47 -11.46
C HIS A 318 -10.45 -27.15 -10.11
N PRO A 319 -10.73 -28.15 -9.23
CA PRO A 319 -11.39 -27.91 -7.94
C PRO A 319 -10.67 -26.89 -7.05
N ARG A 320 -9.35 -26.83 -7.11
CA ARG A 320 -8.53 -25.89 -6.35
C ARG A 320 -8.24 -24.59 -7.08
N GLY A 321 -8.51 -24.47 -8.39
CA GLY A 321 -8.18 -23.29 -9.20
C GLY A 321 -8.70 -21.98 -8.60
N LYS A 322 -9.90 -21.99 -8.05
CA LYS A 322 -10.48 -20.82 -7.37
C LYS A 322 -9.85 -20.49 -6.00
N TYR A 323 -9.03 -21.37 -5.43
CA TYR A 323 -8.40 -21.19 -4.12
C TYR A 323 -6.91 -20.84 -4.18
N VAL A 324 -6.28 -21.06 -5.34
CA VAL A 324 -4.88 -20.72 -5.58
C VAL A 324 -4.78 -19.25 -6.01
N THR A 325 -3.84 -18.54 -5.43
CA THR A 325 -3.49 -17.19 -5.88
C THR A 325 -2.63 -17.29 -7.12
N VAL A 326 -3.14 -16.88 -8.27
CA VAL A 326 -2.43 -16.88 -9.55
C VAL A 326 -2.23 -15.46 -10.02
N LEU A 327 -0.97 -15.11 -10.32
CA LEU A 327 -0.59 -13.88 -11.00
C LEU A 327 -0.15 -14.24 -12.42
N THR A 328 -0.50 -13.44 -13.39
CA THR A 328 -0.11 -13.66 -14.78
C THR A 328 0.74 -12.52 -15.30
N ASN A 329 1.79 -12.85 -16.01
CA ASN A 329 2.64 -11.90 -16.70
C ASN A 329 2.72 -12.29 -18.19
N TRP A 330 2.04 -11.56 -19.04
CA TRP A 330 2.16 -11.69 -20.49
C TRP A 330 3.05 -10.57 -21.01
N CYS A 331 4.30 -10.91 -21.28
CA CYS A 331 5.34 -9.99 -21.72
C CYS A 331 5.01 -9.37 -23.09
N GLY A 332 5.52 -8.19 -23.33
CA GLY A 332 5.27 -7.42 -24.55
C GLY A 332 3.97 -6.59 -24.48
N GLU A 333 3.73 -5.77 -25.50
CA GLU A 333 2.56 -4.89 -25.53
C GLU A 333 1.56 -5.33 -26.60
N PHE A 334 1.98 -5.31 -27.86
CA PHE A 334 1.07 -5.56 -28.99
C PHE A 334 0.52 -6.99 -29.01
N SER A 335 1.37 -8.01 -28.95
CA SER A 335 0.98 -9.42 -29.04
C SER A 335 0.26 -9.95 -27.81
N SER A 336 0.36 -9.24 -26.67
CA SER A 336 -0.17 -9.69 -25.38
C SER A 336 -1.43 -8.94 -24.95
N GLN A 337 -1.87 -7.94 -25.70
CA GLN A 337 -3.00 -7.09 -25.32
C GLN A 337 -4.30 -7.88 -25.17
N GLU A 338 -4.62 -8.75 -26.12
CA GLU A 338 -5.83 -9.56 -26.08
C GLU A 338 -5.80 -10.59 -24.95
N ALA A 339 -4.65 -11.24 -24.74
CA ALA A 339 -4.49 -12.17 -23.62
C ALA A 339 -4.68 -11.50 -22.26
N ARG A 340 -4.11 -10.29 -22.07
CA ARG A 340 -4.31 -9.51 -20.84
C ARG A 340 -5.77 -9.12 -20.63
N ARG A 341 -6.48 -8.75 -21.70
CA ARG A 341 -7.92 -8.48 -21.64
C ARG A 341 -8.68 -9.72 -21.15
N LEU A 342 -8.41 -10.89 -21.71
CA LEU A 342 -9.04 -12.15 -21.31
C LEU A 342 -8.79 -12.49 -19.82
N PHE A 343 -7.56 -12.27 -19.30
CA PHE A 343 -7.27 -12.46 -17.88
C PHE A 343 -8.05 -11.48 -17.02
N SER A 344 -8.09 -10.20 -17.40
CA SER A 344 -8.85 -9.17 -16.67
C SER A 344 -10.34 -9.52 -16.62
N ASP A 345 -10.93 -9.92 -17.76
CA ASP A 345 -12.34 -10.36 -17.86
C ASP A 345 -12.61 -11.61 -17.01
N ALA A 346 -11.60 -12.47 -16.85
CA ALA A 346 -11.67 -13.65 -15.98
C ALA A 346 -11.41 -13.35 -14.48
N GLY A 347 -11.11 -12.09 -14.12
CA GLY A 347 -10.79 -11.69 -12.75
C GLY A 347 -9.42 -12.16 -12.28
N LEU A 348 -8.49 -12.44 -13.22
CA LEU A 348 -7.10 -12.82 -12.94
C LEU A 348 -6.21 -11.59 -13.12
N PRO A 349 -5.41 -11.22 -12.12
CA PRO A 349 -4.49 -10.09 -12.24
C PRO A 349 -3.41 -10.39 -13.27
N THR A 350 -3.15 -9.43 -14.12
CA THR A 350 -2.18 -9.54 -15.19
C THR A 350 -1.30 -8.32 -15.27
N TYR A 351 -0.02 -8.54 -15.52
CA TYR A 351 1.00 -7.49 -15.52
C TYR A 351 1.81 -7.52 -16.81
N ARG A 352 2.47 -6.39 -17.12
CA ARG A 352 3.21 -6.22 -18.37
C ARG A 352 4.64 -6.70 -18.30
N THR A 353 5.22 -6.67 -17.10
CA THR A 353 6.63 -7.03 -16.85
C THR A 353 6.76 -8.00 -15.70
N PRO A 354 7.79 -8.86 -15.70
CA PRO A 354 8.08 -9.76 -14.59
C PRO A 354 8.28 -9.02 -13.27
N GLU A 355 9.03 -7.92 -13.28
CA GLU A 355 9.32 -7.08 -12.11
C GLU A 355 8.05 -6.47 -11.53
N GLY A 356 7.19 -5.94 -12.39
CA GLY A 356 5.89 -5.39 -11.96
C GLY A 356 4.98 -6.43 -11.32
N THR A 357 5.04 -7.69 -11.80
CA THR A 357 4.29 -8.80 -11.21
C THR A 357 4.83 -9.18 -9.83
N ILE A 358 6.16 -9.23 -9.68
CA ILE A 358 6.80 -9.48 -8.39
C ILE A 358 6.50 -8.36 -7.40
N THR A 359 6.56 -7.12 -7.86
CA THR A 359 6.17 -5.95 -7.03
C THR A 359 4.74 -6.10 -6.50
N ALA A 360 3.80 -6.49 -7.35
CA ALA A 360 2.42 -6.75 -6.94
C ALA A 360 2.29 -7.91 -5.95
N PHE A 361 3.01 -9.00 -6.17
CA PHE A 361 3.09 -10.12 -5.22
C PHE A 361 3.65 -9.66 -3.87
N MET A 362 4.73 -8.91 -3.88
CA MET A 362 5.36 -8.42 -2.65
C MET A 362 4.46 -7.42 -1.89
N HIS A 363 3.66 -6.60 -2.56
CA HIS A 363 2.65 -5.79 -1.91
C HIS A 363 1.63 -6.65 -1.13
N MET A 364 1.22 -7.80 -1.68
CA MET A 364 0.35 -8.73 -0.96
C MET A 364 1.06 -9.35 0.25
N VAL A 365 2.33 -9.72 0.10
CA VAL A 365 3.17 -10.27 1.19
C VAL A 365 3.33 -9.24 2.30
N GLU A 366 3.70 -8.01 1.97
CA GLU A 366 3.88 -6.92 2.93
C GLU A 366 2.57 -6.57 3.64
N TYR A 367 1.48 -6.45 2.88
CA TYR A 367 0.16 -6.22 3.46
C TYR A 367 -0.20 -7.33 4.45
N ARG A 368 0.01 -8.59 4.09
CA ARG A 368 -0.20 -9.74 4.99
C ARG A 368 0.66 -9.66 6.25
N ARG A 369 1.95 -9.32 6.12
CA ARG A 369 2.87 -9.14 7.27
C ARG A 369 2.38 -8.03 8.20
N ASN A 370 2.00 -6.89 7.64
CA ASN A 370 1.50 -5.75 8.39
C ASN A 370 0.18 -6.07 9.10
N GLN A 371 -0.74 -6.79 8.43
CA GLN A 371 -1.99 -7.26 9.02
C GLN A 371 -1.76 -8.30 10.14
N LYS A 372 -0.74 -9.14 10.01
CA LYS A 372 -0.35 -10.06 11.07
C LYS A 372 0.16 -9.30 12.29
N GLN A 373 1.09 -8.37 12.10
CA GLN A 373 1.61 -7.51 13.19
C GLN A 373 0.52 -6.69 13.87
N LEU A 374 -0.46 -6.19 13.11
CA LEU A 374 -1.59 -5.44 13.65
C LEU A 374 -2.42 -6.26 14.64
N ARG A 375 -2.52 -7.58 14.43
CA ARG A 375 -3.30 -8.52 15.26
C ARG A 375 -2.51 -9.14 16.40
N GLU A 376 -1.17 -9.09 16.34
CA GLU A 376 -0.31 -9.62 17.40
C GLU A 376 -0.43 -8.76 18.65
N THR A 377 -0.78 -9.38 19.75
CA THR A 377 -0.70 -8.77 21.08
C THR A 377 0.74 -8.94 21.56
N PRO A 378 1.46 -7.87 21.93
CA PRO A 378 2.78 -8.02 22.52
C PRO A 378 2.68 -8.93 23.75
N VAL A 379 3.39 -10.03 23.73
CA VAL A 379 3.55 -10.86 24.94
C VAL A 379 4.50 -10.09 25.86
N LEU A 380 4.00 -9.65 26.99
CA LEU A 380 4.85 -9.16 28.06
C LEU A 380 5.73 -10.34 28.50
N SER A 381 7.03 -10.23 28.25
CA SER A 381 7.97 -11.21 28.79
C SER A 381 8.04 -11.02 30.29
N ASP A 382 7.55 -12.00 31.05
CA ASP A 382 7.67 -12.02 32.52
C ASP A 382 9.12 -12.00 33.00
N SER A 383 10.08 -12.12 32.06
CA SER A 383 11.52 -12.09 32.35
C SER A 383 12.15 -10.69 32.29
N LEU A 384 11.41 -9.67 31.88
CA LEU A 384 11.92 -8.29 31.87
C LEU A 384 11.69 -7.66 33.25
N THR A 385 12.64 -7.85 34.15
CA THR A 385 12.71 -7.05 35.37
C THR A 385 13.14 -5.63 34.99
N THR A 386 12.17 -4.75 34.83
CA THR A 386 12.45 -3.34 34.55
C THR A 386 12.60 -2.57 35.84
N ASN A 387 13.70 -1.83 35.99
CA ASN A 387 13.90 -0.89 37.08
C ASN A 387 13.62 0.55 36.61
N ALA A 388 12.33 0.83 36.39
CA ALA A 388 11.89 2.13 35.90
C ALA A 388 12.30 3.29 36.85
N ALA A 389 12.42 3.03 38.15
CA ALA A 389 12.84 4.02 39.13
C ALA A 389 14.31 4.42 38.94
N GLU A 390 15.18 3.45 38.66
CA GLU A 390 16.59 3.71 38.37
C GLU A 390 16.77 4.50 37.08
N ALA A 391 16.06 4.10 36.00
CA ALA A 391 16.06 4.84 34.74
C ALA A 391 15.59 6.28 34.92
N TYR A 392 14.51 6.49 35.67
CA TYR A 392 14.00 7.83 35.97
C TYR A 392 15.04 8.68 36.71
N ASN A 393 15.71 8.11 37.71
CA ASN A 393 16.74 8.82 38.48
C ASN A 393 17.95 9.23 37.62
N LEU A 394 18.36 8.36 36.69
CA LEU A 394 19.43 8.65 35.73
C LEU A 394 19.05 9.82 34.80
N LEU A 395 17.86 9.77 34.26
CA LEU A 395 17.33 10.84 33.40
C LEU A 395 17.18 12.17 34.12
N GLN A 396 16.69 12.11 35.40
CA GLN A 396 16.51 13.30 36.21
C GLN A 396 17.85 13.98 36.56
N ARG A 397 18.91 13.18 36.80
CA ARG A 397 20.26 13.71 37.01
C ARG A 397 20.78 14.43 35.78
N ALA A 398 20.72 13.79 34.61
CA ALA A 398 21.16 14.40 33.39
C ALA A 398 20.40 15.72 33.09
N MET A 399 19.09 15.75 33.32
CA MET A 399 18.29 16.97 33.18
C MET A 399 18.71 18.07 34.16
N ASN A 400 19.00 17.71 35.42
CA ASN A 400 19.44 18.68 36.42
C ASN A 400 20.84 19.24 36.13
N GLU A 401 21.68 18.48 35.44
CA GLU A 401 22.99 18.88 34.94
C GLU A 401 22.92 19.69 33.63
N GLY A 402 21.69 19.93 33.10
CA GLY A 402 21.45 20.75 31.92
C GLY A 402 21.62 20.00 30.61
N ALA A 403 21.72 18.67 30.63
CA ALA A 403 21.82 17.88 29.40
C ALA A 403 20.51 17.91 28.60
N THR A 404 20.60 18.22 27.33
CA THR A 404 19.50 18.19 26.34
C THR A 404 19.47 16.88 25.56
N SER A 405 20.53 16.07 25.64
CA SER A 405 20.66 14.74 25.04
C SER A 405 21.62 13.91 25.91
N LEU A 406 21.41 12.61 25.91
CA LEU A 406 22.32 11.67 26.58
C LEU A 406 23.36 11.16 25.58
N ASP A 407 24.61 11.02 26.03
CA ASP A 407 25.64 10.35 25.25
C ASP A 407 25.51 8.81 25.33
N THR A 408 26.35 8.07 24.59
CA THR A 408 26.30 6.60 24.53
C THR A 408 26.58 5.95 25.90
N HIS A 409 27.39 6.59 26.75
CA HIS A 409 27.70 6.08 28.10
C HIS A 409 26.55 6.29 29.06
N GLU A 410 25.82 7.39 28.92
CA GLU A 410 24.67 7.76 29.73
C GLU A 410 23.40 6.98 29.32
N VAL A 411 23.24 6.70 28.02
CA VAL A 411 22.12 5.90 27.50
C VAL A 411 22.21 4.43 27.92
N SER A 412 23.42 3.85 27.99
CA SER A 412 23.61 2.44 28.28
C SER A 412 23.02 2.02 29.65
N PRO A 413 23.28 2.72 30.79
CA PRO A 413 22.64 2.39 32.06
C PRO A 413 21.11 2.52 32.04
N VAL A 414 20.56 3.51 31.32
CA VAL A 414 19.12 3.68 31.17
C VAL A 414 18.50 2.49 30.43
N LEU A 415 19.13 2.05 29.36
CA LEU A 415 18.67 0.88 28.60
C LEU A 415 18.80 -0.40 29.41
N HIS A 416 19.87 -0.53 30.22
CA HIS A 416 20.09 -1.67 31.08
C HIS A 416 19.02 -1.77 32.18
N ALA A 417 18.59 -0.64 32.73
CA ALA A 417 17.49 -0.58 33.70
C ALA A 417 16.15 -1.08 33.11
N TYR A 418 16.00 -1.05 31.76
CA TYR A 418 14.87 -1.64 31.04
C TYR A 418 15.14 -3.05 30.50
N GLY A 419 16.23 -3.71 30.97
CA GLY A 419 16.55 -5.09 30.62
C GLY A 419 17.18 -5.26 29.21
N SER A 420 17.60 -4.18 28.57
CA SER A 420 18.37 -4.24 27.34
C SER A 420 19.81 -4.65 27.67
N GLN A 421 20.23 -5.84 27.20
CA GLN A 421 21.65 -6.24 27.33
C GLN A 421 22.46 -5.65 26.17
N ASP A 422 23.59 -5.04 26.51
CA ASP A 422 24.56 -4.60 25.51
C ASP A 422 25.06 -5.83 24.73
N ARG A 423 24.72 -5.90 23.47
CA ARG A 423 25.38 -6.84 22.57
C ARG A 423 26.79 -6.32 22.38
N LYS A 424 27.76 -6.97 23.03
CA LYS A 424 29.17 -6.76 22.74
C LYS A 424 29.35 -6.68 21.23
N SER A 425 29.69 -5.50 20.73
CA SER A 425 30.08 -5.32 19.35
C SER A 425 31.27 -6.27 19.11
N THR A 426 31.03 -7.33 18.39
CA THR A 426 32.11 -8.17 17.87
C THR A 426 32.90 -7.27 16.95
N ARG A 427 34.07 -6.87 17.40
CA ARG A 427 35.08 -6.23 16.56
C ARG A 427 35.37 -7.15 15.37
N LEU A 428 35.19 -6.66 14.18
CA LEU A 428 35.96 -7.05 13.01
C LEU A 428 37.30 -6.33 13.06
#